data_578836230694a62f32308bda9b1c2356
#
_entry.id   578836230694a62f32308bda9b1c2356
#
_cell.length_a   1.000
_cell.length_b   1.000
_cell.length_c   1.000
_cell.angle_alpha   90.00
_cell.angle_beta   90.00
_cell.angle_gamma   90.00
#
_symmetry.space_group_name_H-M   'P 1'
#
loop_
_entity.id
_entity.type
_entity.pdbx_description
1 polymer ?
#
loop_
_entity_poly.entity_id
_entity_poly.type
_entity_poly.pdbx_seq_one_letter_code
_entity_poly.pdbx_strand_id
1 'polypeptide(L)'
;MNGPWDVWSDCTPDCAAHALPRVPAPRAARRGAAFAGAVRRALTDGARMADPVRLRAHAASLLDALGVRVEGPAALTAGDGPGTLVVVNHISWLDILALLAVEPVTLLAKREVGAWPVVGGLARRAGTHFIDRTSPRRLRHTVQEVSELLGSGRSVAAFPQATTWCTADRGAFRRATFQAALDAEAPVRPVTLDYTQQGLPSTVAAFCGEDTFAASLRRVLAARALTVRVTAHPLLTTADGCPDRRELARRAAHAVLGGRPEAGAVVRPGAAAAVRRATPARAALRPAAALPDSPAAGPPLPGSGAAPHAPAPHPPAHV
;
A
#
# COMPACT_ATOMS: atom_id res chain seq x y z
N MET A 1 7.18 -20.78 3.16
CA MET A 1 6.41 -21.15 4.37
C MET A 1 6.15 -19.86 5.14
N ASN A 2 4.87 -19.54 5.31
CA ASN A 2 4.49 -18.30 5.98
C ASN A 2 4.61 -18.50 7.49
N GLY A 3 5.27 -17.58 8.17
CA GLY A 3 5.46 -17.64 9.62
C GLY A 3 4.15 -17.28 10.36
N PRO A 4 3.98 -17.72 11.62
CA PRO A 4 2.79 -17.42 12.43
C PRO A 4 2.60 -15.92 12.69
N TRP A 5 3.56 -15.09 12.32
CA TRP A 5 3.58 -13.64 12.49
C TRP A 5 3.32 -12.88 11.19
N ASP A 6 3.19 -13.58 10.06
CA ASP A 6 2.88 -12.95 8.79
C ASP A 6 1.44 -12.43 8.79
N VAL A 7 1.29 -11.22 8.27
CA VAL A 7 -0.01 -10.57 8.11
C VAL A 7 -0.37 -10.62 6.65
N TRP A 8 -1.56 -11.13 6.39
CA TRP A 8 -2.13 -11.21 5.06
C TRP A 8 -3.23 -10.18 4.91
N SER A 9 -3.29 -9.62 3.71
CA SER A 9 -4.43 -8.87 3.22
C SER A 9 -5.16 -9.74 2.20
N ASP A 10 -6.47 -9.75 2.22
CA ASP A 10 -7.31 -10.35 1.17
C ASP A 10 -7.38 -9.46 -0.10
N CYS A 11 -6.70 -8.32 -0.07
CA CYS A 11 -6.59 -7.44 -1.24
C CYS A 11 -5.63 -8.02 -2.27
N THR A 12 -6.08 -8.02 -3.53
CA THR A 12 -5.32 -8.43 -4.70
C THR A 12 -4.97 -7.23 -5.58
N PRO A 13 -4.10 -7.37 -6.60
CA PRO A 13 -3.87 -6.30 -7.57
C PRO A 13 -5.13 -5.81 -8.28
N ASP A 14 -6.18 -6.64 -8.39
CA ASP A 14 -7.46 -6.25 -8.99
C ASP A 14 -8.19 -5.18 -8.19
N CYS A 15 -7.97 -5.11 -6.87
CA CYS A 15 -8.47 -4.02 -6.04
C CYS A 15 -7.93 -2.65 -6.47
N ALA A 16 -6.77 -2.62 -7.12
CA ALA A 16 -6.07 -1.42 -7.56
C ALA A 16 -6.30 -1.09 -9.05
N ALA A 17 -7.18 -1.81 -9.74
CA ALA A 17 -7.34 -1.74 -11.20
C ALA A 17 -7.97 -0.44 -11.74
N HIS A 18 -8.38 0.47 -10.88
CA HIS A 18 -9.15 1.67 -11.26
C HIS A 18 -8.24 2.86 -11.57
N ALA A 19 -7.52 2.83 -12.69
CA ALA A 19 -6.69 3.94 -13.16
C ALA A 19 -7.44 4.92 -14.08
N LEU A 20 -8.72 5.13 -13.88
CA LEU A 20 -9.52 6.11 -14.64
C LEU A 20 -9.93 7.28 -13.74
N PRO A 21 -9.83 8.52 -14.19
CA PRO A 21 -9.32 8.97 -15.51
C PRO A 21 -7.80 8.92 -15.62
N ARG A 22 -7.30 8.75 -16.85
CA ARG A 22 -5.86 8.68 -17.17
C ARG A 22 -5.36 9.97 -17.82
N VAL A 23 -4.05 10.19 -17.70
CA VAL A 23 -3.35 11.20 -18.51
C VAL A 23 -2.94 10.58 -19.86
N PRO A 24 -2.72 11.41 -20.92
CA PRO A 24 -2.17 10.93 -22.18
C PRO A 24 -0.78 10.29 -22.00
N ALA A 25 -0.48 9.27 -22.81
CA ALA A 25 0.78 8.52 -22.75
C ALA A 25 2.06 9.38 -22.75
N PRO A 26 2.18 10.46 -23.57
CA PRO A 26 3.34 11.33 -23.52
C PRO A 26 3.53 12.04 -22.17
N ARG A 27 2.41 12.36 -21.49
CA ARG A 27 2.45 12.97 -20.15
C ARG A 27 2.89 11.96 -19.11
N ALA A 28 2.41 10.73 -19.18
CA ALA A 28 2.86 9.65 -18.29
C ALA A 28 4.35 9.36 -18.47
N ALA A 29 4.86 9.33 -19.72
CA ALA A 29 6.27 9.16 -20.01
C ALA A 29 7.13 10.31 -19.44
N ARG A 30 6.69 11.56 -19.58
CA ARG A 30 7.38 12.72 -18.97
C ARG A 30 7.42 12.62 -17.44
N ARG A 31 6.33 12.20 -16.80
CA ARG A 31 6.31 11.96 -15.36
C ARG A 31 7.31 10.87 -14.96
N GLY A 32 7.40 9.78 -15.74
CA GLY A 32 8.37 8.70 -15.51
C GLY A 32 9.81 9.20 -15.58
N ALA A 33 10.15 10.00 -16.60
CA ALA A 33 11.47 10.62 -16.72
C ALA A 33 11.77 11.60 -15.57
N ALA A 34 10.79 12.43 -15.18
CA ALA A 34 10.92 13.36 -14.05
C ALA A 34 11.13 12.60 -12.73
N PHE A 35 10.37 11.52 -12.50
CA PHE A 35 10.51 10.65 -11.32
C PHE A 35 11.91 10.01 -11.27
N ALA A 36 12.39 9.43 -12.37
CA ALA A 36 13.74 8.88 -12.44
C ALA A 36 14.81 9.94 -12.14
N GLY A 37 14.64 11.16 -12.65
CA GLY A 37 15.51 12.31 -12.34
C GLY A 37 15.46 12.71 -10.86
N ALA A 38 14.28 12.71 -10.24
CA ALA A 38 14.11 12.99 -8.80
C ALA A 38 14.76 11.91 -7.93
N VAL A 39 14.57 10.62 -8.27
CA VAL A 39 15.24 9.49 -7.60
C VAL A 39 16.76 9.64 -7.70
N ARG A 40 17.28 9.94 -8.88
CA ARG A 40 18.73 10.14 -9.05
C ARG A 40 19.25 11.28 -8.17
N ARG A 41 18.56 12.42 -8.10
CA ARG A 41 18.95 13.55 -7.23
C ARG A 41 18.96 13.13 -5.76
N ALA A 42 17.94 12.42 -5.29
CA ALA A 42 17.89 11.92 -3.92
C ALA A 42 19.05 10.95 -3.62
N LEU A 43 19.40 10.07 -4.56
CA LEU A 43 20.54 9.17 -4.41
C LEU A 43 21.89 9.90 -4.38
N THR A 44 22.07 10.94 -5.21
CA THR A 44 23.32 11.72 -5.26
C THR A 44 23.49 12.66 -4.08
N ASP A 45 22.41 13.04 -3.38
CA ASP A 45 22.50 13.85 -2.16
C ASP A 45 23.15 13.06 -0.99
N GLY A 46 23.18 11.74 -1.08
CA GLY A 46 23.92 10.87 -0.17
C GLY A 46 23.44 10.98 1.28
N ALA A 47 24.38 11.16 2.22
CA ALA A 47 24.08 11.29 3.65
C ALA A 47 23.31 12.58 4.00
N ARG A 48 23.38 13.62 3.15
CA ARG A 48 22.66 14.88 3.35
C ARG A 48 21.14 14.70 3.29
N MET A 49 20.66 13.61 2.67
CA MET A 49 19.24 13.29 2.62
C MET A 49 18.62 13.03 4.01
N ALA A 50 19.45 12.74 5.02
CA ALA A 50 18.97 12.60 6.41
C ALA A 50 18.57 13.95 7.06
N ASP A 51 18.97 15.07 6.47
CA ASP A 51 18.51 16.39 6.92
C ASP A 51 17.00 16.53 6.69
N PRO A 52 16.21 16.92 7.70
CA PRO A 52 14.74 16.97 7.58
C PRO A 52 14.23 17.86 6.45
N VAL A 53 14.86 19.02 6.22
CA VAL A 53 14.44 19.97 5.17
C VAL A 53 14.66 19.35 3.79
N ARG A 54 15.81 18.69 3.59
CA ARG A 54 16.15 18.00 2.35
C ARG A 54 15.28 16.78 2.12
N LEU A 55 15.04 15.99 3.16
CA LEU A 55 14.18 14.81 3.09
C LEU A 55 12.76 15.17 2.66
N ARG A 56 12.20 16.23 3.26
CA ARG A 56 10.90 16.79 2.88
C ARG A 56 10.90 17.25 1.42
N ALA A 57 11.93 17.99 1.00
CA ALA A 57 12.04 18.48 -0.37
C ALA A 57 12.15 17.34 -1.40
N HIS A 58 12.91 16.27 -1.10
CA HIS A 58 12.98 15.08 -1.95
C HIS A 58 11.65 14.34 -2.02
N ALA A 59 10.96 14.15 -0.90
CA ALA A 59 9.66 13.51 -0.88
C ALA A 59 8.62 14.29 -1.70
N ALA A 60 8.55 15.60 -1.54
CA ALA A 60 7.70 16.48 -2.32
C ALA A 60 8.04 16.44 -3.82
N SER A 61 9.33 16.51 -4.18
CA SER A 61 9.78 16.44 -5.57
C SER A 61 9.43 15.10 -6.25
N LEU A 62 9.48 13.98 -5.50
CA LEU A 62 9.07 12.67 -6.02
C LEU A 62 7.56 12.62 -6.28
N LEU A 63 6.75 13.14 -5.37
CA LEU A 63 5.28 13.20 -5.53
C LEU A 63 4.87 14.13 -6.68
N ASP A 64 5.51 15.29 -6.81
CA ASP A 64 5.29 16.22 -7.92
C ASP A 64 5.62 15.58 -9.28
N ALA A 65 6.76 14.88 -9.35
CA ALA A 65 7.16 14.17 -10.56
C ALA A 65 6.15 13.09 -10.97
N LEU A 66 5.52 12.42 -10.00
CA LEU A 66 4.43 11.46 -10.23
C LEU A 66 3.11 12.14 -10.60
N GLY A 67 2.98 13.45 -10.35
CA GLY A 67 1.75 14.20 -10.49
C GLY A 67 0.72 13.87 -9.42
N VAL A 68 1.21 13.57 -8.21
CA VAL A 68 0.41 13.31 -7.01
C VAL A 68 0.38 14.58 -6.16
N ARG A 69 -0.81 15.06 -5.83
CA ARG A 69 -1.00 16.18 -4.90
C ARG A 69 -1.08 15.65 -3.48
N VAL A 70 -0.47 16.36 -2.55
CA VAL A 70 -0.60 16.10 -1.10
C VAL A 70 -1.46 17.18 -0.47
N GLU A 71 -2.47 16.77 0.28
CA GLU A 71 -3.25 17.63 1.17
C GLU A 71 -3.04 17.13 2.60
N GLY A 72 -2.61 18.00 3.50
CA GLY A 72 -2.30 17.57 4.85
C GLY A 72 -2.20 18.71 5.86
N PRO A 73 -2.04 18.37 7.15
CA PRO A 73 -1.86 19.32 8.21
C PRO A 73 -0.48 19.99 8.14
N ALA A 74 -0.29 21.03 8.93
CA ALA A 74 1.02 21.67 9.06
C ALA A 74 2.04 20.79 9.79
N ALA A 75 1.58 19.95 10.75
CA ALA A 75 2.42 19.06 11.53
C ALA A 75 1.69 17.76 11.91
N LEU A 76 2.47 16.69 12.09
CA LEU A 76 2.02 15.39 12.58
C LEU A 76 2.42 15.15 14.04
N THR A 77 3.44 15.83 14.50
CA THR A 77 4.03 15.63 15.83
C THR A 77 3.47 16.61 16.88
N ALA A 78 3.72 16.33 18.15
CA ALA A 78 3.20 17.11 19.26
C ALA A 78 4.03 18.37 19.56
N GLY A 79 5.23 18.51 19.01
CA GLY A 79 6.18 19.58 19.34
C GLY A 79 7.15 19.18 20.45
N ASP A 80 7.27 19.97 21.50
CA ASP A 80 8.25 19.76 22.56
C ASP A 80 7.96 18.53 23.44
N GLY A 81 9.01 17.92 23.99
CA GLY A 81 8.94 16.74 24.86
C GLY A 81 9.36 15.43 24.18
N PRO A 82 8.84 14.28 24.64
CA PRO A 82 9.05 13.00 23.98
C PRO A 82 8.59 13.04 22.53
N GLY A 83 9.27 12.29 21.66
CA GLY A 83 8.85 12.16 20.28
C GLY A 83 7.42 11.59 20.15
N THR A 84 6.75 11.89 19.07
CA THR A 84 5.39 11.40 18.82
C THR A 84 5.42 10.07 18.07
N LEU A 85 4.66 9.08 18.55
CA LEU A 85 4.34 7.88 17.76
C LEU A 85 3.21 8.20 16.78
N VAL A 86 3.53 8.36 15.50
CA VAL A 86 2.55 8.59 14.43
C VAL A 86 2.08 7.22 13.91
N VAL A 87 0.81 6.90 14.07
CA VAL A 87 0.23 5.61 13.65
C VAL A 87 -0.73 5.82 12.48
N VAL A 88 -0.50 5.09 11.40
CA VAL A 88 -1.09 5.38 10.09
C VAL A 88 -1.64 4.11 9.48
N ASN A 89 -2.79 4.18 8.76
CA ASN A 89 -3.21 3.11 7.86
C ASN A 89 -2.24 2.98 6.67
N HIS A 90 -2.20 1.83 6.02
CA HIS A 90 -1.25 1.57 4.95
C HIS A 90 -1.94 1.09 3.67
N ILE A 91 -1.84 1.90 2.62
CA ILE A 91 -2.46 1.65 1.31
C ILE A 91 -1.39 1.44 0.23
N SER A 92 -0.31 2.23 0.29
CA SER A 92 0.63 2.36 -0.82
C SER A 92 2.05 2.66 -0.34
N TRP A 93 3.03 2.39 -1.19
CA TRP A 93 4.38 2.94 -1.02
C TRP A 93 4.41 4.48 -1.09
N LEU A 94 3.40 5.11 -1.68
CA LEU A 94 3.24 6.57 -1.71
C LEU A 94 2.95 7.15 -0.32
N ASP A 95 2.41 6.36 0.61
CA ASP A 95 2.12 6.78 1.99
C ASP A 95 3.36 7.34 2.67
N ILE A 96 4.50 6.68 2.44
CA ILE A 96 5.80 7.06 2.97
C ILE A 96 6.20 8.45 2.45
N LEU A 97 6.07 8.66 1.14
CA LEU A 97 6.40 9.95 0.54
C LEU A 97 5.45 11.07 1.00
N ALA A 98 4.16 10.75 1.16
CA ALA A 98 3.17 11.71 1.63
C ALA A 98 3.46 12.16 3.08
N LEU A 99 3.76 11.22 3.98
CA LEU A 99 4.13 11.55 5.36
C LEU A 99 5.38 12.42 5.41
N LEU A 100 6.45 12.02 4.70
CA LEU A 100 7.71 12.76 4.67
C LEU A 100 7.59 14.14 4.01
N ALA A 101 6.66 14.31 3.07
CA ALA A 101 6.38 15.61 2.46
C ALA A 101 5.61 16.55 3.40
N VAL A 102 4.80 16.01 4.29
CA VAL A 102 4.12 16.78 5.35
C VAL A 102 5.09 17.11 6.46
N GLU A 103 5.71 16.09 7.05
CA GLU A 103 6.69 16.27 8.14
C GLU A 103 7.66 15.09 8.17
N PRO A 104 8.97 15.32 8.11
CA PRO A 104 9.99 14.31 8.22
C PRO A 104 9.97 13.64 9.59
N VAL A 105 9.69 12.36 9.63
CA VAL A 105 9.68 11.51 10.82
C VAL A 105 10.49 10.24 10.55
N THR A 106 10.99 9.60 11.61
CA THR A 106 11.65 8.30 11.47
C THR A 106 10.62 7.24 11.07
N LEU A 107 10.82 6.58 9.93
CA LEU A 107 9.92 5.53 9.45
C LEU A 107 10.34 4.17 10.01
N LEU A 108 9.36 3.34 10.36
CA LEU A 108 9.58 1.92 10.63
C LEU A 108 9.29 1.10 9.38
N ALA A 109 10.25 0.32 8.91
CA ALA A 109 10.09 -0.56 7.75
C ALA A 109 10.50 -1.99 8.07
N LYS A 110 9.94 -2.95 7.31
CA LYS A 110 10.40 -4.34 7.35
C LYS A 110 11.86 -4.40 6.88
N ARG A 111 12.65 -5.26 7.50
CA ARG A 111 14.05 -5.49 7.13
C ARG A 111 14.25 -5.82 5.65
N GLU A 112 13.32 -6.59 5.08
CA GLU A 112 13.34 -7.01 3.67
C GLU A 112 13.28 -5.82 2.70
N VAL A 113 12.59 -4.73 3.09
CA VAL A 113 12.53 -3.50 2.27
C VAL A 113 13.92 -2.88 2.11
N GLY A 114 14.78 -3.02 3.13
CA GLY A 114 16.17 -2.58 3.07
C GLY A 114 17.01 -3.27 1.98
N ALA A 115 16.63 -4.48 1.56
CA ALA A 115 17.28 -5.22 0.49
C ALA A 115 16.78 -4.86 -0.92
N TRP A 116 15.69 -4.11 -1.04
CA TRP A 116 15.16 -3.73 -2.36
C TRP A 116 16.11 -2.78 -3.09
N PRO A 117 16.41 -3.03 -4.37
CA PRO A 117 17.21 -2.13 -5.18
C PRO A 117 16.62 -0.70 -5.16
N VAL A 118 17.46 0.32 -5.08
CA VAL A 118 17.07 1.74 -5.04
C VAL A 118 16.28 2.12 -3.78
N VAL A 119 15.11 1.48 -3.53
CA VAL A 119 14.22 1.78 -2.40
C VAL A 119 14.93 1.59 -1.07
N GLY A 120 15.63 0.47 -0.87
CA GLY A 120 16.39 0.21 0.36
C GLY A 120 17.55 1.21 0.55
N GLY A 121 18.18 1.64 -0.54
CA GLY A 121 19.21 2.68 -0.52
C GLY A 121 18.65 4.05 -0.09
N LEU A 122 17.50 4.44 -0.62
CA LEU A 122 16.79 5.67 -0.24
C LEU A 122 16.30 5.61 1.20
N ALA A 123 15.69 4.49 1.61
CA ALA A 123 15.19 4.31 2.96
C ALA A 123 16.31 4.41 4.02
N ARG A 124 17.47 3.78 3.78
CA ARG A 124 18.63 3.93 4.69
C ARG A 124 19.10 5.38 4.80
N ARG A 125 19.20 6.10 3.67
CA ARG A 125 19.60 7.52 3.65
C ARG A 125 18.58 8.42 4.33
N ALA A 126 17.30 8.05 4.27
CA ALA A 126 16.21 8.75 4.96
C ALA A 126 16.16 8.47 6.47
N GLY A 127 17.09 7.69 7.02
CA GLY A 127 17.10 7.35 8.45
C GLY A 127 15.98 6.38 8.86
N THR A 128 15.47 5.56 7.92
CA THR A 128 14.47 4.53 8.21
C THR A 128 15.03 3.51 9.20
N HIS A 129 14.27 3.22 10.24
CA HIS A 129 14.58 2.17 11.21
C HIS A 129 14.00 0.84 10.73
N PHE A 130 14.88 -0.14 10.44
CA PHE A 130 14.49 -1.44 9.92
C PHE A 130 14.25 -2.43 11.05
N ILE A 131 13.05 -3.00 11.08
CA ILE A 131 12.63 -3.92 12.12
C ILE A 131 12.57 -5.36 11.64
N ASP A 132 13.02 -6.27 12.51
CA ASP A 132 12.90 -7.69 12.33
C ASP A 132 11.74 -8.23 13.19
N ARG A 133 10.71 -8.74 12.53
CA ARG A 133 9.49 -9.25 13.17
C ARG A 133 9.40 -10.77 13.12
N THR A 134 10.48 -11.46 12.82
CA THR A 134 10.47 -12.91 12.60
C THR A 134 10.34 -13.72 13.89
N SER A 135 10.62 -13.10 15.05
CA SER A 135 10.49 -13.78 16.34
C SER A 135 9.99 -12.84 17.46
N PRO A 136 9.35 -13.37 18.52
CA PRO A 136 8.93 -12.58 19.67
C PRO A 136 10.06 -11.88 20.41
N ARG A 137 11.27 -12.48 20.44
CA ARG A 137 12.45 -11.86 21.08
C ARG A 137 12.90 -10.63 20.31
N ARG A 138 12.97 -10.70 18.98
CA ARG A 138 13.34 -9.59 18.11
C ARG A 138 12.28 -8.48 18.15
N LEU A 139 11.01 -8.85 18.24
CA LEU A 139 9.94 -7.88 18.39
C LEU A 139 10.06 -7.07 19.70
N ARG A 140 10.45 -7.72 20.82
CA ARG A 140 10.71 -6.99 22.09
C ARG A 140 11.84 -5.99 21.94
N HIS A 141 12.93 -6.40 21.31
CA HIS A 141 14.08 -5.52 21.03
C HIS A 141 13.64 -4.32 20.18
N THR A 142 12.88 -4.57 19.13
CA THR A 142 12.31 -3.49 18.30
C THR A 142 11.44 -2.52 19.11
N VAL A 143 10.59 -3.02 20.02
CA VAL A 143 9.78 -2.16 20.90
C VAL A 143 10.67 -1.29 21.76
N GLN A 144 11.73 -1.84 22.34
CA GLN A 144 12.71 -1.09 23.15
C GLN A 144 13.41 -0.02 22.30
N GLU A 145 13.93 -0.36 21.11
CA GLU A 145 14.57 0.61 20.21
C GLU A 145 13.65 1.78 19.86
N VAL A 146 12.37 1.48 19.57
CA VAL A 146 11.37 2.51 19.27
C VAL A 146 11.09 3.37 20.50
N SER A 147 11.01 2.77 21.70
CA SER A 147 10.85 3.52 22.97
C SER A 147 12.02 4.46 23.22
N GLU A 148 13.26 4.01 22.99
CA GLU A 148 14.46 4.84 23.11
C GLU A 148 14.45 6.02 22.11
N LEU A 149 14.03 5.78 20.85
CA LEU A 149 13.86 6.85 19.87
C LEU A 149 12.85 7.89 20.36
N LEU A 150 11.67 7.44 20.79
CA LEU A 150 10.62 8.34 21.30
C LEU A 150 11.09 9.11 22.54
N GLY A 151 11.71 8.43 23.50
CA GLY A 151 12.25 9.04 24.71
C GLY A 151 13.35 10.08 24.43
N SER A 152 14.09 9.93 23.32
CA SER A 152 15.09 10.92 22.88
C SER A 152 14.49 12.12 22.12
N GLY A 153 13.17 12.27 22.06
CA GLY A 153 12.48 13.34 21.33
C GLY A 153 12.31 13.07 19.82
N ARG A 154 12.71 11.90 19.31
CA ARG A 154 12.55 11.55 17.89
C ARG A 154 11.19 10.95 17.63
N SER A 155 10.43 11.58 16.75
CA SER A 155 9.14 11.06 16.32
C SER A 155 9.28 9.90 15.33
N VAL A 156 8.39 8.90 15.47
CA VAL A 156 8.44 7.64 14.74
C VAL A 156 7.09 7.39 14.08
N ALA A 157 7.08 7.14 12.77
CA ALA A 157 5.87 6.72 12.06
C ALA A 157 5.84 5.21 11.86
N ALA A 158 4.71 4.61 12.22
CA ALA A 158 4.45 3.19 12.11
C ALA A 158 3.15 2.90 11.37
N PHE A 159 3.11 1.77 10.67
CA PHE A 159 1.91 1.23 10.01
C PHE A 159 1.45 -0.01 10.78
N PRO A 160 0.59 0.13 11.80
CA PRO A 160 0.25 -0.99 12.70
C PRO A 160 -0.53 -2.12 12.02
N GLN A 161 -1.10 -1.90 10.84
CA GLN A 161 -1.72 -2.95 10.02
C GLN A 161 -0.71 -3.98 9.53
N ALA A 162 0.57 -3.62 9.48
CA ALA A 162 1.71 -4.48 9.12
C ALA A 162 1.70 -5.02 7.67
N THR A 163 0.71 -4.68 6.88
CA THR A 163 0.56 -4.93 5.44
C THR A 163 -0.25 -3.80 4.82
N THR A 164 -0.28 -3.73 3.49
CA THR A 164 -1.07 -2.76 2.75
C THR A 164 -2.48 -3.28 2.46
N TRP A 165 -3.44 -2.36 2.45
CA TRP A 165 -4.85 -2.59 2.13
C TRP A 165 -5.27 -1.67 0.99
N CYS A 166 -6.31 -2.02 0.24
CA CYS A 166 -6.75 -1.18 -0.88
C CYS A 166 -7.49 0.10 -0.45
N THR A 167 -7.99 0.15 0.79
CA THR A 167 -8.70 1.30 1.37
C THR A 167 -8.30 1.51 2.84
N ALA A 168 -8.60 2.69 3.38
CA ALA A 168 -8.21 3.08 4.73
C ALA A 168 -8.98 2.32 5.83
N ASP A 169 -10.19 1.86 5.55
CA ASP A 169 -11.13 1.25 6.50
C ASP A 169 -10.91 -0.25 6.74
N ARG A 170 -9.82 -0.82 6.22
CA ARG A 170 -9.52 -2.25 6.30
C ARG A 170 -8.34 -2.54 7.23
N GLY A 171 -8.31 -3.80 7.69
CA GLY A 171 -7.24 -4.32 8.54
C GLY A 171 -7.38 -3.94 10.01
N ALA A 172 -6.55 -4.53 10.83
CA ALA A 172 -6.54 -4.31 12.27
C ALA A 172 -5.16 -3.81 12.74
N PHE A 173 -5.15 -2.97 13.78
CA PHE A 173 -3.93 -2.44 14.35
C PHE A 173 -3.27 -3.46 15.29
N ARG A 174 -2.01 -3.76 15.02
CA ARG A 174 -1.15 -4.55 15.90
C ARG A 174 -0.62 -3.69 17.04
N ARG A 175 -0.49 -4.30 18.21
CA ARG A 175 -0.31 -3.60 19.49
C ARG A 175 1.13 -3.34 19.89
N ALA A 176 2.11 -3.92 19.19
CA ALA A 176 3.50 -3.92 19.64
C ALA A 176 4.10 -2.51 19.72
N THR A 177 3.91 -1.68 18.70
CA THR A 177 4.45 -0.32 18.66
C THR A 177 3.81 0.60 19.70
N PHE A 178 2.58 0.32 20.13
CA PHE A 178 1.92 1.09 21.18
C PHE A 178 2.53 0.85 22.56
N GLN A 179 3.20 -0.30 22.79
CA GLN A 179 3.96 -0.51 24.01
C GLN A 179 5.13 0.46 24.08
N ALA A 180 5.82 0.71 22.96
CA ALA A 180 6.93 1.66 22.93
C ALA A 180 6.50 3.08 23.29
N ALA A 181 5.29 3.49 22.89
CA ALA A 181 4.75 4.81 23.29
C ALA A 181 4.45 4.86 24.79
N LEU A 182 3.89 3.78 25.38
CA LEU A 182 3.68 3.70 26.82
C LEU A 182 5.00 3.75 27.61
N ASP A 183 5.99 2.95 27.17
CA ASP A 183 7.30 2.86 27.84
C ASP A 183 8.08 4.19 27.78
N ALA A 184 7.84 5.02 26.76
CA ALA A 184 8.46 6.33 26.57
C ALA A 184 7.58 7.50 27.04
N GLU A 185 6.40 7.23 27.59
CA GLU A 185 5.37 8.26 27.90
C GLU A 185 5.08 9.20 26.72
N ALA A 186 5.25 8.66 25.48
CA ALA A 186 5.16 9.41 24.26
C ALA A 186 3.70 9.55 23.76
N PRO A 187 3.29 10.72 23.27
CA PRO A 187 1.97 10.90 22.69
C PRO A 187 1.84 10.09 21.40
N VAL A 188 0.61 9.63 21.12
CA VAL A 188 0.28 8.91 19.89
C VAL A 188 -0.57 9.80 18.98
N ARG A 189 -0.15 10.00 17.74
CA ARG A 189 -0.90 10.71 16.70
C ARG A 189 -1.50 9.72 15.72
N PRO A 190 -2.81 9.44 15.78
CA PRO A 190 -3.49 8.71 14.72
C PRO A 190 -3.55 9.56 13.45
N VAL A 191 -3.28 8.95 12.30
CA VAL A 191 -3.28 9.61 11.00
C VAL A 191 -3.99 8.73 9.98
N THR A 192 -4.93 9.31 9.22
CA THR A 192 -5.58 8.63 8.10
C THR A 192 -5.02 9.13 6.79
N LEU A 193 -4.68 8.18 5.90
CA LEU A 193 -4.34 8.43 4.51
C LEU A 193 -5.48 7.95 3.62
N ASP A 194 -5.97 8.84 2.77
CA ASP A 194 -6.99 8.56 1.76
C ASP A 194 -6.50 9.01 0.38
N TYR A 195 -6.88 8.24 -0.65
CA TYR A 195 -6.56 8.59 -2.04
C TYR A 195 -7.81 8.95 -2.82
N THR A 196 -7.73 10.03 -3.59
CA THR A 196 -8.80 10.48 -4.46
C THR A 196 -8.27 10.78 -5.86
N GLN A 197 -9.14 10.61 -6.86
CA GLN A 197 -8.94 11.13 -8.21
C GLN A 197 -10.10 12.06 -8.56
N GLN A 198 -9.79 13.30 -8.94
CA GLN A 198 -10.83 14.33 -9.22
C GLN A 198 -11.84 14.49 -8.08
N GLY A 199 -11.40 14.35 -6.84
CA GLY A 199 -12.23 14.45 -5.64
C GLY A 199 -13.03 13.20 -5.27
N LEU A 200 -13.03 12.16 -6.10
CA LEU A 200 -13.70 10.88 -5.82
C LEU A 200 -12.71 9.86 -5.22
N PRO A 201 -13.15 9.01 -4.28
CA PRO A 201 -12.32 7.95 -3.73
C PRO A 201 -11.71 7.06 -4.83
N SER A 202 -10.43 6.73 -4.68
CA SER A 202 -9.70 5.95 -5.68
C SER A 202 -8.77 4.95 -5.04
N THR A 203 -8.74 3.75 -5.60
CA THR A 203 -7.80 2.70 -5.20
C THR A 203 -6.60 2.59 -6.14
N VAL A 204 -6.43 3.53 -7.08
CA VAL A 204 -5.34 3.49 -8.08
C VAL A 204 -3.95 3.43 -7.46
N ALA A 205 -3.77 4.04 -6.29
CA ALA A 205 -2.52 4.06 -5.55
C ALA A 205 -2.27 2.78 -4.75
N ALA A 206 -3.29 1.96 -4.50
CA ALA A 206 -3.16 0.76 -3.67
C ALA A 206 -2.06 -0.17 -4.19
N PHE A 207 -1.30 -0.72 -3.26
CA PHE A 207 -0.19 -1.65 -3.52
C PHE A 207 -0.39 -2.90 -2.70
N CYS A 208 -1.10 -3.88 -3.24
CA CYS A 208 -1.66 -5.02 -2.51
C CYS A 208 -1.27 -6.36 -3.13
N GLY A 209 -1.17 -7.38 -2.29
CA GLY A 209 -0.95 -8.76 -2.72
C GLY A 209 0.33 -8.94 -3.55
N GLU A 210 0.19 -9.60 -4.69
CA GLU A 210 1.28 -9.88 -5.63
C GLU A 210 1.59 -8.69 -6.58
N ASP A 211 1.14 -7.47 -6.27
CA ASP A 211 1.39 -6.31 -7.12
C ASP A 211 2.89 -5.99 -7.17
N THR A 212 3.40 -5.75 -8.38
CA THR A 212 4.79 -5.37 -8.56
C THR A 212 4.96 -3.86 -8.50
N PHE A 213 6.11 -3.40 -8.01
CA PHE A 213 6.43 -1.97 -7.98
C PHE A 213 6.32 -1.33 -9.38
N ALA A 214 6.75 -2.03 -10.43
CA ALA A 214 6.67 -1.54 -11.81
C ALA A 214 5.23 -1.37 -12.29
N ALA A 215 4.33 -2.31 -11.95
CA ALA A 215 2.90 -2.23 -12.30
C ALA A 215 2.22 -1.10 -11.53
N SER A 216 2.47 -0.99 -10.23
CA SER A 216 1.97 0.10 -9.39
C SER A 216 2.47 1.47 -9.87
N LEU A 217 3.77 1.61 -10.12
CA LEU A 217 4.35 2.86 -10.64
C LEU A 217 3.69 3.27 -11.96
N ARG A 218 3.49 2.32 -12.89
CA ARG A 218 2.84 2.58 -14.18
C ARG A 218 1.40 3.08 -13.98
N ARG A 219 0.64 2.48 -13.05
CA ARG A 219 -0.72 2.95 -12.70
C ARG A 219 -0.70 4.37 -12.17
N VAL A 220 0.19 4.68 -11.22
CA VAL A 220 0.33 6.01 -10.62
C VAL A 220 0.73 7.04 -11.66
N LEU A 221 1.71 6.75 -12.51
CA LEU A 221 2.15 7.66 -13.59
C LEU A 221 1.02 7.98 -14.56
N ALA A 222 0.13 7.02 -14.83
CA ALA A 222 -1.01 7.18 -15.72
C ALA A 222 -2.20 7.89 -15.06
N ALA A 223 -2.26 7.93 -13.73
CA ALA A 223 -3.41 8.48 -13.01
C ALA A 223 -3.53 10.00 -13.21
N ARG A 224 -4.77 10.47 -13.50
CA ARG A 224 -5.06 11.89 -13.63
C ARG A 224 -5.56 12.43 -12.30
N ALA A 225 -5.00 13.58 -11.85
CA ALA A 225 -5.42 14.30 -10.66
C ALA A 225 -5.50 13.40 -9.40
N LEU A 226 -4.47 12.57 -9.21
CA LEU A 226 -4.33 11.77 -8.00
C LEU A 226 -3.94 12.67 -6.83
N THR A 227 -4.69 12.58 -5.76
CA THR A 227 -4.45 13.32 -4.52
C THR A 227 -4.38 12.34 -3.35
N VAL A 228 -3.41 12.51 -2.48
CA VAL A 228 -3.36 11.86 -1.17
C VAL A 228 -3.71 12.89 -0.12
N ARG A 229 -4.70 12.58 0.72
CA ARG A 229 -5.06 13.39 1.88
C ARG A 229 -4.51 12.74 3.14
N VAL A 230 -3.79 13.54 3.91
CA VAL A 230 -3.23 13.18 5.21
C VAL A 230 -4.06 13.87 6.28
N THR A 231 -4.81 13.11 7.06
CA THR A 231 -5.66 13.65 8.12
C THR A 231 -5.07 13.27 9.47
N ALA A 232 -4.58 14.26 10.22
CA ALA A 232 -4.12 14.06 11.60
C ALA A 232 -5.31 14.18 12.55
N HIS A 233 -5.53 13.14 13.37
CA HIS A 233 -6.55 13.13 14.43
C HIS A 233 -5.97 13.71 15.73
N PRO A 234 -6.81 13.99 16.73
CA PRO A 234 -6.33 14.44 18.05
C PRO A 234 -5.29 13.50 18.64
N LEU A 235 -4.32 14.07 19.36
CA LEU A 235 -3.32 13.28 20.09
C LEU A 235 -4.01 12.41 21.14
N LEU A 236 -3.53 11.18 21.26
CA LEU A 236 -3.85 10.30 22.37
C LEU A 236 -2.68 10.38 23.35
N THR A 237 -2.94 10.84 24.55
CA THR A 237 -1.92 10.91 25.59
C THR A 237 -1.87 9.59 26.35
N THR A 238 -0.69 9.23 26.82
CA THR A 238 -0.50 8.04 27.65
C THR A 238 -0.82 8.33 29.11
N ALA A 239 -0.83 9.61 29.51
CA ALA A 239 -1.10 10.08 30.86
C ALA A 239 -2.59 10.08 31.25
N ASP A 240 -3.52 10.21 30.28
CA ASP A 240 -4.95 10.37 30.55
C ASP A 240 -5.68 9.03 30.75
N GLY A 241 -5.18 8.20 31.65
CA GLY A 241 -5.85 6.96 32.06
C GLY A 241 -5.95 5.91 30.94
N CYS A 242 -4.97 5.86 30.03
CA CYS A 242 -4.85 4.78 29.07
C CYS A 242 -4.12 3.60 29.71
N PRO A 243 -4.86 2.54 30.16
CA PRO A 243 -4.30 1.54 31.08
C PRO A 243 -3.33 0.58 30.40
N ASP A 244 -3.44 0.37 29.09
CA ASP A 244 -2.59 -0.58 28.38
C ASP A 244 -2.50 -0.31 26.87
N ARG A 245 -1.56 -1.01 26.21
CA ARG A 245 -1.33 -0.95 24.76
C ARG A 245 -2.53 -1.42 23.92
N ARG A 246 -3.47 -2.20 24.49
CA ARG A 246 -4.64 -2.72 23.76
C ARG A 246 -5.64 -1.60 23.58
N GLU A 247 -5.89 -0.88 24.67
CA GLU A 247 -6.81 0.25 24.68
C GLU A 247 -6.28 1.39 23.81
N LEU A 248 -4.98 1.71 23.93
CA LEU A 248 -4.34 2.73 23.09
C LEU A 248 -4.44 2.39 21.61
N ALA A 249 -4.14 1.12 21.24
CA ALA A 249 -4.28 0.64 19.87
C ALA A 249 -5.73 0.68 19.37
N ARG A 250 -6.70 0.36 20.23
CA ARG A 250 -8.14 0.39 19.92
C ARG A 250 -8.60 1.82 19.65
N ARG A 251 -8.22 2.79 20.51
CA ARG A 251 -8.54 4.22 20.33
C ARG A 251 -7.93 4.76 19.03
N ALA A 252 -6.66 4.45 18.78
CA ALA A 252 -5.98 4.85 17.56
C ALA A 252 -6.62 4.23 16.30
N ALA A 253 -6.96 2.92 16.34
CA ALA A 253 -7.64 2.26 15.25
C ALA A 253 -9.03 2.87 14.99
N HIS A 254 -9.79 3.17 16.05
CA HIS A 254 -11.08 3.84 15.91
C HIS A 254 -10.95 5.21 15.24
N ALA A 255 -9.97 6.02 15.63
CA ALA A 255 -9.73 7.33 15.03
C ALA A 255 -9.35 7.20 13.53
N VAL A 256 -8.47 6.25 13.18
CA VAL A 256 -7.97 6.09 11.81
C VAL A 256 -8.99 5.40 10.89
N LEU A 257 -9.64 4.35 11.36
CA LEU A 257 -10.51 3.49 10.55
C LEU A 257 -11.99 3.88 10.65
N GLY A 258 -12.42 4.47 11.79
CA GLY A 258 -13.80 4.86 12.07
C GLY A 258 -14.11 6.35 11.90
N GLY A 259 -13.09 7.19 11.86
CA GLY A 259 -13.20 8.66 11.87
C GLY A 259 -13.49 9.31 10.52
N ARG A 260 -14.06 8.61 9.56
CA ARG A 260 -14.51 9.25 8.32
C ARG A 260 -15.64 10.22 8.64
N PRO A 261 -15.53 11.53 8.26
CA PRO A 261 -16.73 12.32 8.07
C PRO A 261 -17.57 11.58 7.02
N GLU A 262 -18.87 11.48 7.23
CA GLU A 262 -19.82 10.87 6.28
C GLU A 262 -19.69 11.56 4.92
N ALA A 263 -18.72 11.14 4.11
CA ALA A 263 -18.72 11.38 2.69
C ALA A 263 -19.67 10.36 2.09
N GLY A 264 -20.76 10.86 1.53
CA GLY A 264 -21.92 10.10 1.06
C GLY A 264 -21.54 8.76 0.45
N ALA A 265 -22.36 7.77 0.73
CA ALA A 265 -22.30 6.36 0.42
C ALA A 265 -21.18 5.96 -0.56
N VAL A 266 -20.06 5.51 -0.02
CA VAL A 266 -18.99 4.91 -0.82
C VAL A 266 -19.56 3.65 -1.44
N VAL A 267 -19.79 3.69 -2.74
CA VAL A 267 -19.99 2.49 -3.55
C VAL A 267 -18.77 1.63 -3.30
N ARG A 268 -18.92 0.56 -2.55
CA ARG A 268 -17.85 -0.43 -2.32
C ARG A 268 -17.41 -0.97 -3.68
N PRO A 269 -16.18 -0.72 -4.17
CA PRO A 269 -15.66 -1.43 -5.30
C PRO A 269 -15.34 -2.83 -4.78
N GLY A 270 -16.22 -3.79 -5.10
CA GLY A 270 -15.98 -5.17 -4.65
C GLY A 270 -17.22 -6.02 -4.42
N ALA A 271 -18.42 -5.43 -4.39
CA ALA A 271 -19.57 -6.13 -4.92
C ALA A 271 -19.48 -5.98 -6.44
N ALA A 272 -18.55 -6.69 -7.09
CA ALA A 272 -18.84 -7.18 -8.42
C ALA A 272 -20.18 -7.88 -8.24
N ALA A 273 -21.26 -7.16 -8.57
CA ALA A 273 -22.52 -7.78 -8.83
C ALA A 273 -22.17 -8.98 -9.69
N ALA A 274 -22.36 -10.17 -9.13
CA ALA A 274 -22.59 -11.32 -9.96
C ALA A 274 -23.68 -10.82 -10.91
N VAL A 275 -23.26 -10.40 -12.09
CA VAL A 275 -24.14 -10.25 -13.22
C VAL A 275 -24.64 -11.66 -13.39
N ARG A 276 -25.77 -11.95 -12.71
CA ARG A 276 -26.63 -13.05 -13.06
C ARG A 276 -26.86 -12.79 -14.54
N ARG A 277 -26.17 -13.57 -15.38
CA ARG A 277 -26.56 -13.72 -16.76
C ARG A 277 -28.02 -14.13 -16.66
N ALA A 278 -28.90 -13.18 -16.87
CA ALA A 278 -30.29 -13.44 -17.14
C ALA A 278 -30.25 -14.33 -18.37
N THR A 279 -30.48 -15.61 -18.17
CA THR A 279 -30.77 -16.56 -19.23
C THR A 279 -31.98 -15.96 -19.92
N PRO A 280 -31.91 -15.64 -21.20
CA PRO A 280 -33.10 -15.13 -21.89
C PRO A 280 -34.18 -16.22 -21.76
N ALA A 281 -35.33 -15.84 -21.23
CA ALA A 281 -36.50 -16.65 -21.14
C ALA A 281 -36.75 -17.23 -22.56
N ARG A 282 -36.67 -18.53 -22.65
CA ARG A 282 -36.97 -19.31 -23.86
C ARG A 282 -38.44 -19.08 -24.18
N ALA A 283 -38.70 -18.15 -25.10
CA ALA A 283 -40.01 -17.98 -25.69
C ALA A 283 -40.40 -19.30 -26.35
N ALA A 284 -41.47 -19.88 -25.86
CA ALA A 284 -42.08 -21.10 -26.44
C ALA A 284 -42.57 -20.78 -27.81
N LEU A 285 -41.87 -21.21 -28.84
CA LEU A 285 -42.38 -21.31 -30.22
C LEU A 285 -42.99 -22.69 -30.41
N ARG A 286 -44.25 -22.66 -30.78
CA ARG A 286 -45.08 -23.80 -31.14
C ARG A 286 -44.46 -24.59 -32.30
N PRO A 287 -44.68 -25.91 -32.39
CA PRO A 287 -44.11 -26.74 -33.45
C PRO A 287 -44.89 -26.55 -34.77
N ALA A 288 -44.16 -26.33 -35.87
CA ALA A 288 -44.66 -26.45 -37.21
C ALA A 288 -44.01 -27.67 -37.87
N ALA A 289 -44.87 -28.54 -38.33
CA ALA A 289 -44.86 -29.62 -39.31
C ALA A 289 -43.53 -30.13 -39.91
N ALA A 290 -43.44 -31.44 -39.87
CA ALA A 290 -42.52 -32.31 -40.58
C ALA A 290 -42.64 -32.24 -42.12
N LEU A 291 -41.56 -32.49 -42.81
CA LEU A 291 -41.45 -33.22 -44.08
C LEU A 291 -39.97 -33.54 -44.41
N PRO A 292 -39.63 -34.45 -45.35
CA PRO A 292 -39.02 -35.74 -45.00
C PRO A 292 -37.66 -36.02 -45.65
N ASP A 293 -37.06 -37.12 -45.18
CA ASP A 293 -36.18 -38.13 -45.85
C ASP A 293 -34.97 -37.73 -46.71
N SER A 294 -33.82 -38.11 -46.20
CA SER A 294 -32.79 -39.08 -46.76
C SER A 294 -31.98 -38.64 -47.99
N PRO A 295 -30.80 -39.25 -48.33
CA PRO A 295 -30.15 -40.41 -47.73
C PRO A 295 -28.61 -40.36 -47.46
N ALA A 296 -28.22 -41.24 -46.62
CA ALA A 296 -27.12 -42.20 -46.60
C ALA A 296 -25.72 -41.95 -47.20
N ALA A 297 -24.78 -42.32 -46.37
CA ALA A 297 -23.64 -43.20 -46.52
C ALA A 297 -22.33 -42.71 -47.14
N GLY A 298 -21.28 -42.96 -46.37
CA GLY A 298 -19.92 -43.19 -46.85
C GLY A 298 -18.94 -43.38 -45.67
N PRO A 299 -18.22 -44.51 -45.65
CA PRO A 299 -17.43 -44.96 -44.53
C PRO A 299 -15.98 -44.38 -44.49
N PRO A 300 -15.21 -44.67 -43.44
CA PRO A 300 -13.95 -44.03 -43.13
C PRO A 300 -12.75 -44.67 -43.79
N LEU A 301 -11.66 -43.93 -43.90
CA LEU A 301 -10.33 -44.48 -44.23
C LEU A 301 -9.31 -44.16 -43.11
N PRO A 302 -8.28 -45.01 -42.95
CA PRO A 302 -7.51 -45.15 -41.74
C PRO A 302 -6.12 -44.51 -41.78
N GLY A 303 -5.60 -44.21 -40.56
CA GLY A 303 -4.28 -44.52 -40.11
C GLY A 303 -3.06 -43.87 -40.74
N SER A 304 -2.32 -43.19 -39.86
CA SER A 304 -0.85 -43.31 -39.68
C SER A 304 -0.49 -42.35 -38.58
N GLY A 305 0.18 -42.72 -37.52
CA GLY A 305 1.46 -43.32 -37.39
C GLY A 305 2.20 -42.44 -36.39
N ALA A 306 2.42 -42.97 -35.23
CA ALA A 306 3.13 -42.32 -34.11
C ALA A 306 4.63 -42.20 -34.38
N ALA A 307 5.26 -41.18 -33.80
CA ALA A 307 6.65 -41.26 -33.32
C ALA A 307 6.89 -40.30 -32.15
N PRO A 308 7.67 -40.70 -31.17
CA PRO A 308 7.83 -39.99 -29.90
C PRO A 308 8.96 -38.97 -29.98
N HIS A 309 8.79 -37.80 -29.34
CA HIS A 309 9.86 -36.84 -29.14
C HIS A 309 10.42 -36.94 -27.72
N ALA A 310 11.74 -37.04 -27.69
CA ALA A 310 12.60 -37.04 -26.49
C ALA A 310 12.68 -35.68 -25.80
N PRO A 311 13.08 -35.62 -24.50
CA PRO A 311 13.12 -34.40 -23.75
C PRO A 311 14.42 -33.60 -24.01
N ALA A 312 14.30 -32.28 -24.02
CA ALA A 312 15.39 -31.32 -24.12
C ALA A 312 16.05 -31.02 -22.75
N PRO A 313 17.35 -30.67 -22.72
CA PRO A 313 18.16 -30.59 -21.50
C PRO A 313 18.04 -29.24 -20.80
N HIS A 314 18.23 -29.27 -19.46
CA HIS A 314 18.37 -28.14 -18.57
C HIS A 314 19.67 -27.34 -18.82
N PRO A 315 19.66 -26.00 -18.69
CA PRO A 315 20.88 -25.21 -18.59
C PRO A 315 21.40 -25.14 -17.13
N PRO A 316 22.71 -24.90 -16.96
CA PRO A 316 23.37 -25.01 -15.68
C PRO A 316 23.25 -23.75 -14.80
N ALA A 317 23.32 -23.99 -13.47
CA ALA A 317 23.50 -22.97 -12.44
C ALA A 317 24.89 -22.35 -12.54
N HIS A 318 24.97 -21.02 -12.44
CA HIS A 318 26.19 -20.29 -12.07
C HIS A 318 25.94 -19.36 -10.89
N VAL A 319 26.65 -19.67 -9.85
CA VAL A 319 27.39 -18.95 -8.83
C VAL A 319 26.91 -17.53 -8.49
#